data_7ac2aa38b7ea71f28c0b606b63fcbcb1
#
_entry.id   7ac2aa38b7ea71f28c0b606b63fcbcb1
#
_cell.length_a   1.000
_cell.length_b   1.000
_cell.length_c   1.000
_cell.angle_alpha   90.00
_cell.angle_beta   90.00
_cell.angle_gamma   90.00
#
_symmetry.space_group_name_H-M   'P 1'
#
loop_
_entity.id
_entity.type
_entity.pdbx_description
1 polymer ?
#
loop_
_entity_poly.entity_id
_entity_poly.type
_entity_poly.pdbx_seq_one_letter_code
_entity_poly.pdbx_strand_id
1 'polypeptide(L)'
;MSWPMRTAMVMVMAAPFVAEAAEPAGVIDAGVGTSVIKNEGRSIARVLLSDPSVAEIRLLEEGQYQVRGVQVGNTDLYVWFRGDEGRPRSYRVMVTNDLSDMERRIREAVKVGEPPRVYPLRDRLVVEGTVADMDTLERVAAIARVYDAKFVNLLSVSGDHQVQLKVVFAELSRTGLRELGVNVMGGGGTLLGGLQGPQSTSAYDSRLWQQDAVPNINGGLSQAPSGEAFNVIGMVTGAVNIAGVLSVLEQYSLAKTLAQPTLVALSGQQAETLIGGEVPIPIAQVGNRITIEYKEYGVKLVFVPTVLANDVIDVRTYVEVSDVDSRTSTRIAGIEIPGLISRKVRTQLRIGSGKTFAMAGLLDERVESTRAAVPLLGDLPILGSLFRYVKHERKETELVVFVTPELVRPMSPGEVPAAPGTTMGYNPNDFELFMMGQLQESGSKVASPTGSYGMKR
;
A
#
# COMPACT_ATOMS: atom_id res chain seq x y z
N MET A 1 -22.40 91.11 -36.62
CA MET A 1 -23.42 91.07 -37.64
C MET A 1 -23.35 89.73 -38.32
N SER A 2 -24.30 88.87 -38.07
CA SER A 2 -24.86 87.73 -38.82
C SER A 2 -25.29 86.58 -37.92
N TRP A 3 -26.55 86.36 -37.88
CA TRP A 3 -27.28 85.42 -37.10
C TRP A 3 -27.27 84.04 -37.81
N PRO A 4 -27.20 82.93 -37.09
CA PRO A 4 -27.34 81.63 -37.71
C PRO A 4 -28.76 81.11 -37.59
N MET A 5 -29.17 80.48 -38.68
CA MET A 5 -30.42 79.76 -38.92
C MET A 5 -30.56 78.51 -38.04
N ARG A 6 -31.66 78.38 -37.30
CA ARG A 6 -32.05 77.22 -36.53
C ARG A 6 -32.71 76.18 -37.48
N THR A 7 -32.04 75.05 -37.66
CA THR A 7 -32.65 73.88 -38.32
C THR A 7 -33.28 73.04 -37.22
N ALA A 8 -34.59 72.88 -37.21
CA ALA A 8 -35.33 71.97 -36.30
C ALA A 8 -35.23 70.52 -36.83
N MET A 9 -34.54 69.68 -36.06
CA MET A 9 -34.49 68.22 -36.33
C MET A 9 -35.69 67.59 -35.64
N VAL A 10 -36.64 67.07 -36.39
CA VAL A 10 -37.77 66.32 -35.94
C VAL A 10 -37.25 64.90 -35.63
N MET A 11 -37.14 64.59 -34.34
CA MET A 11 -36.78 63.23 -33.84
C MET A 11 -38.02 62.36 -33.78
N VAL A 12 -38.22 61.49 -34.80
CA VAL A 12 -39.22 60.47 -34.75
C VAL A 12 -38.76 59.40 -33.75
N MET A 13 -39.37 59.37 -32.58
CA MET A 13 -39.23 58.27 -31.62
C MET A 13 -39.97 57.05 -32.15
N ALA A 14 -39.24 56.11 -32.74
CA ALA A 14 -39.72 54.74 -32.91
C ALA A 14 -39.75 54.07 -31.55
N ALA A 15 -40.94 53.89 -30.98
CA ALA A 15 -41.15 53.05 -29.80
C ALA A 15 -40.74 51.61 -30.15
N PRO A 16 -39.92 50.91 -29.34
CA PRO A 16 -39.69 49.48 -29.55
C PRO A 16 -41.01 48.72 -29.26
N PHE A 17 -41.52 48.08 -30.26
CA PHE A 17 -42.60 47.12 -30.09
C PHE A 17 -42.04 45.94 -29.32
N VAL A 18 -42.16 45.94 -28.00
CA VAL A 18 -41.89 44.77 -27.16
C VAL A 18 -43.06 43.84 -27.43
N ALA A 19 -42.83 42.85 -28.28
CA ALA A 19 -43.73 41.73 -28.40
C ALA A 19 -43.75 40.99 -27.03
N GLU A 20 -44.80 41.18 -26.26
CA GLU A 20 -45.09 40.45 -25.05
C GLU A 20 -45.14 38.93 -25.43
N ALA A 21 -44.15 38.18 -25.03
CA ALA A 21 -44.12 36.76 -25.29
C ALA A 21 -45.32 36.13 -24.56
N ALA A 22 -46.31 35.71 -25.27
CA ALA A 22 -47.49 35.05 -24.74
C ALA A 22 -47.01 33.82 -23.97
N GLU A 23 -47.40 33.70 -22.70
CA GLU A 23 -47.11 32.49 -21.91
C GLU A 23 -47.59 31.26 -22.68
N PRO A 24 -46.82 30.17 -22.71
CA PRO A 24 -47.20 28.97 -23.44
C PRO A 24 -48.48 28.38 -22.82
N ALA A 25 -49.49 28.07 -23.65
CA ALA A 25 -50.76 27.50 -23.24
C ALA A 25 -50.64 26.08 -22.64
N GLY A 26 -49.45 25.47 -22.74
CA GLY A 26 -49.12 24.19 -22.17
C GLY A 26 -47.74 23.69 -22.57
N VAL A 27 -47.30 22.61 -21.90
CA VAL A 27 -46.07 21.90 -22.17
C VAL A 27 -46.43 20.56 -22.83
N ILE A 28 -45.66 20.16 -23.84
CA ILE A 28 -45.76 18.86 -24.49
C ILE A 28 -44.44 18.14 -24.28
N ASP A 29 -44.45 17.10 -23.44
CA ASP A 29 -43.28 16.28 -23.17
C ASP A 29 -43.27 15.11 -24.15
N ALA A 30 -42.17 14.96 -24.91
CA ALA A 30 -41.95 13.87 -25.83
C ALA A 30 -40.59 13.24 -25.62
N GLY A 31 -40.48 11.92 -25.61
CA GLY A 31 -39.20 11.24 -25.62
C GLY A 31 -38.56 11.24 -27.00
N VAL A 32 -37.20 11.18 -27.06
CA VAL A 32 -36.51 11.00 -28.35
C VAL A 32 -36.98 9.68 -29.00
N GLY A 33 -37.42 9.76 -30.26
CA GLY A 33 -37.97 8.62 -31.02
C GLY A 33 -39.41 8.24 -30.67
N THR A 34 -40.00 8.87 -29.64
CA THR A 34 -41.42 8.64 -29.28
C THR A 34 -42.33 9.72 -29.85
N SER A 35 -43.62 9.43 -29.90
CA SER A 35 -44.62 10.33 -30.48
C SER A 35 -45.77 10.55 -29.50
N VAL A 36 -46.17 11.81 -29.35
CA VAL A 36 -47.32 12.23 -28.55
C VAL A 36 -48.40 12.76 -29.50
N ILE A 37 -49.63 12.24 -29.39
CA ILE A 37 -50.76 12.72 -30.15
C ILE A 37 -51.55 13.70 -29.26
N LYS A 38 -51.77 14.91 -29.79
CA LYS A 38 -52.58 15.95 -29.17
C LYS A 38 -53.86 16.17 -29.95
N ASN A 39 -54.97 16.27 -29.25
CA ASN A 39 -56.28 16.60 -29.85
C ASN A 39 -56.75 17.93 -29.26
N GLU A 40 -56.93 18.94 -30.12
CA GLU A 40 -57.35 20.27 -29.72
C GLU A 40 -58.86 20.47 -29.81
N GLY A 41 -59.63 19.52 -30.41
CA GLY A 41 -61.06 19.60 -30.56
C GLY A 41 -61.53 20.71 -31.51
N ARG A 42 -60.65 21.35 -32.25
CA ARG A 42 -60.87 22.39 -33.21
C ARG A 42 -60.11 22.13 -34.52
N SER A 43 -60.65 22.45 -35.66
CA SER A 43 -60.00 22.29 -36.95
C SER A 43 -58.75 23.18 -37.05
N ILE A 44 -57.56 22.58 -37.28
CA ILE A 44 -56.25 23.22 -37.34
C ILE A 44 -56.06 23.78 -38.76
N ALA A 45 -55.73 25.06 -38.87
CA ALA A 45 -55.43 25.73 -40.14
C ALA A 45 -53.93 25.57 -40.51
N ARG A 46 -53.04 25.74 -39.51
CA ARG A 46 -51.58 25.70 -39.71
C ARG A 46 -50.90 25.38 -38.42
N VAL A 47 -49.73 24.72 -38.49
CA VAL A 47 -48.79 24.51 -37.39
C VAL A 47 -47.40 25.00 -37.77
N LEU A 48 -46.66 25.52 -36.82
CA LEU A 48 -45.28 25.95 -37.02
C LEU A 48 -44.45 25.50 -35.80
N LEU A 49 -43.35 24.85 -36.07
CA LEU A 49 -42.36 24.50 -35.07
C LEU A 49 -41.14 25.41 -35.23
N SER A 50 -40.67 26.01 -34.15
CA SER A 50 -39.54 26.92 -34.19
C SER A 50 -38.21 26.25 -34.54
N ASP A 51 -37.99 25.02 -34.05
CA ASP A 51 -36.82 24.22 -34.37
C ASP A 51 -37.18 22.80 -34.78
N PRO A 52 -37.13 22.50 -36.10
CA PRO A 52 -37.39 21.16 -36.60
C PRO A 52 -36.33 20.11 -36.25
N SER A 53 -35.15 20.52 -35.80
CA SER A 53 -34.11 19.55 -35.36
C SER A 53 -34.44 18.89 -34.02
N VAL A 54 -35.23 19.55 -33.17
CA VAL A 54 -35.64 19.07 -31.87
C VAL A 54 -36.87 18.14 -31.94
N ALA A 55 -37.90 18.52 -32.73
CA ALA A 55 -39.07 17.74 -32.86
C ALA A 55 -39.64 17.79 -34.31
N GLU A 56 -40.44 16.84 -34.66
CA GLU A 56 -41.16 16.79 -35.95
C GLU A 56 -42.69 16.76 -35.68
N ILE A 57 -43.43 17.51 -36.49
CA ILE A 57 -44.89 17.55 -36.40
C ILE A 57 -45.52 16.96 -37.62
N ARG A 58 -46.57 16.16 -37.40
CA ARG A 58 -47.42 15.63 -38.43
C ARG A 58 -48.89 15.86 -38.09
N LEU A 59 -49.61 16.52 -38.98
CA LEU A 59 -51.08 16.61 -38.90
C LEU A 59 -51.69 15.24 -39.25
N LEU A 60 -52.62 14.74 -38.43
CA LEU A 60 -53.27 13.44 -38.61
C LEU A 60 -54.65 13.62 -39.20
N GLU A 61 -55.56 14.24 -38.46
CA GLU A 61 -56.97 14.48 -38.87
C GLU A 61 -57.40 15.89 -38.45
N GLU A 62 -58.65 16.29 -38.76
CA GLU A 62 -59.13 17.59 -38.30
C GLU A 62 -59.02 17.73 -36.77
N GLY A 63 -58.18 18.62 -36.33
CA GLY A 63 -57.95 18.93 -34.88
C GLY A 63 -56.93 18.06 -34.16
N GLN A 64 -56.26 17.13 -34.86
CA GLN A 64 -55.22 16.28 -34.26
C GLN A 64 -53.86 16.47 -34.91
N TYR A 65 -52.82 16.45 -34.08
CA TYR A 65 -51.43 16.44 -34.53
C TYR A 65 -50.58 15.54 -33.70
N GLN A 66 -49.55 14.98 -34.28
CA GLN A 66 -48.53 14.15 -33.69
C GLN A 66 -47.26 14.98 -33.56
N VAL A 67 -46.69 14.99 -32.38
CA VAL A 67 -45.34 15.54 -32.09
C VAL A 67 -44.40 14.37 -31.84
N ARG A 68 -43.36 14.25 -32.64
CA ARG A 68 -42.33 13.24 -32.49
C ARG A 68 -41.03 13.91 -32.02
N GLY A 69 -40.44 13.45 -30.92
CA GLY A 69 -39.12 13.90 -30.47
C GLY A 69 -38.04 13.35 -31.42
N VAL A 70 -37.16 14.23 -31.91
CA VAL A 70 -36.03 13.89 -32.77
C VAL A 70 -34.73 13.97 -32.03
N GLN A 71 -34.49 15.09 -31.33
CA GLN A 71 -33.28 15.33 -30.54
C GLN A 71 -33.65 16.02 -29.24
N VAL A 72 -32.87 15.75 -28.20
CA VAL A 72 -33.05 16.40 -26.87
C VAL A 72 -32.94 17.91 -27.00
N GLY A 73 -33.93 18.62 -26.49
CA GLY A 73 -33.99 20.08 -26.56
C GLY A 73 -35.40 20.61 -26.30
N ASN A 74 -35.52 21.92 -26.33
CA ASN A 74 -36.77 22.63 -26.18
C ASN A 74 -37.06 23.41 -27.45
N THR A 75 -38.30 23.34 -27.92
CA THR A 75 -38.75 24.12 -29.07
C THR A 75 -40.19 24.61 -28.83
N ASP A 76 -40.58 25.71 -29.46
CA ASP A 76 -41.92 26.25 -29.35
C ASP A 76 -42.74 25.87 -30.56
N LEU A 77 -43.95 25.38 -30.30
CA LEU A 77 -44.96 24.99 -31.31
C LEU A 77 -46.08 26.00 -31.31
N TYR A 78 -46.40 26.53 -32.49
CA TYR A 78 -47.49 27.44 -32.71
C TYR A 78 -48.58 26.75 -33.54
N VAL A 79 -49.83 26.80 -33.06
CA VAL A 79 -50.99 26.18 -33.69
C VAL A 79 -52.05 27.24 -34.00
N TRP A 80 -52.44 27.38 -35.26
CA TRP A 80 -53.52 28.25 -35.72
C TRP A 80 -54.77 27.44 -36.04
N PHE A 81 -55.92 27.91 -35.59
CA PHE A 81 -57.17 27.25 -35.79
C PHE A 81 -57.96 27.94 -36.92
N ARG A 82 -58.79 27.17 -37.65
CA ARG A 82 -59.67 27.74 -38.66
C ARG A 82 -60.70 28.66 -38.00
N GLY A 83 -60.85 29.90 -38.53
CA GLY A 83 -61.70 30.94 -37.95
C GLY A 83 -61.08 31.80 -36.86
N ASP A 84 -59.87 31.54 -36.43
CA ASP A 84 -59.10 32.37 -35.49
C ASP A 84 -57.62 32.43 -35.90
N GLU A 85 -57.38 32.85 -37.13
CA GLU A 85 -56.03 32.86 -37.72
C GLU A 85 -55.11 33.98 -37.18
N GLY A 86 -55.67 34.94 -36.40
CA GLY A 86 -54.94 36.09 -35.87
C GLY A 86 -54.10 35.81 -34.62
N ARG A 87 -54.39 34.75 -33.87
CA ARG A 87 -53.75 34.45 -32.60
C ARG A 87 -53.40 32.95 -32.50
N PRO A 88 -52.12 32.58 -32.66
CA PRO A 88 -51.71 31.21 -32.46
C PRO A 88 -51.71 30.85 -30.98
N ARG A 89 -52.06 29.61 -30.67
CA ARG A 89 -51.72 29.02 -29.38
C ARG A 89 -50.27 28.56 -29.42
N SER A 90 -49.49 28.94 -28.41
CA SER A 90 -48.09 28.49 -28.25
C SER A 90 -48.04 27.34 -27.25
N TYR A 91 -47.29 26.30 -27.60
CA TYR A 91 -46.95 25.20 -26.71
C TYR A 91 -45.44 25.07 -26.66
N ARG A 92 -44.91 24.81 -25.47
CA ARG A 92 -43.49 24.44 -25.32
C ARG A 92 -43.36 22.94 -25.50
N VAL A 93 -42.61 22.50 -26.48
CA VAL A 93 -42.27 21.09 -26.69
C VAL A 93 -40.94 20.82 -26.03
N MET A 94 -40.93 19.93 -25.04
CA MET A 94 -39.72 19.47 -24.36
C MET A 94 -39.43 18.04 -24.82
N VAL A 95 -38.31 17.86 -25.52
CA VAL A 95 -37.86 16.53 -25.92
C VAL A 95 -36.77 16.08 -24.98
N THR A 96 -37.01 15.00 -24.27
CA THR A 96 -36.08 14.39 -23.31
C THR A 96 -35.73 12.97 -23.73
N ASN A 97 -34.61 12.45 -23.26
CA ASN A 97 -34.34 11.03 -23.40
C ASN A 97 -35.34 10.24 -22.54
N ASP A 98 -35.84 9.15 -23.08
CA ASP A 98 -36.63 8.21 -22.30
C ASP A 98 -35.69 7.49 -21.30
N LEU A 99 -35.77 7.92 -20.04
CA LEU A 99 -34.95 7.39 -18.98
C LEU A 99 -35.60 6.18 -18.27
N SER A 100 -36.81 5.79 -18.66
CA SER A 100 -37.58 4.72 -18.00
C SER A 100 -36.86 3.38 -18.01
N ASP A 101 -36.20 3.03 -19.13
CA ASP A 101 -35.42 1.80 -19.24
C ASP A 101 -34.14 1.87 -18.38
N MET A 102 -33.50 3.01 -18.36
CA MET A 102 -32.31 3.23 -17.51
C MET A 102 -32.67 3.16 -16.01
N GLU A 103 -33.74 3.86 -15.59
CA GLU A 103 -34.21 3.80 -14.21
C GLU A 103 -34.56 2.38 -13.77
N ARG A 104 -35.21 1.62 -14.66
CA ARG A 104 -35.52 0.22 -14.41
C ARG A 104 -34.24 -0.59 -14.20
N ARG A 105 -33.26 -0.46 -15.10
CA ARG A 105 -31.96 -1.17 -15.00
C ARG A 105 -31.18 -0.77 -13.74
N ILE A 106 -31.19 0.50 -13.38
CA ILE A 106 -30.58 0.98 -12.14
C ILE A 106 -31.28 0.36 -10.92
N ARG A 107 -32.62 0.32 -10.93
CA ARG A 107 -33.41 -0.29 -9.86
C ARG A 107 -33.17 -1.79 -9.71
N GLU A 108 -32.95 -2.49 -10.81
CA GLU A 108 -32.56 -3.91 -10.81
C GLU A 108 -31.11 -4.11 -10.31
N ALA A 109 -30.23 -3.15 -10.58
CA ALA A 109 -28.83 -3.19 -10.13
C ALA A 109 -28.66 -2.89 -8.64
N VAL A 110 -29.54 -2.05 -8.06
CA VAL A 110 -29.54 -1.68 -6.65
C VAL A 110 -30.40 -2.65 -5.86
N LYS A 111 -29.76 -3.62 -5.21
CA LYS A 111 -30.48 -4.66 -4.43
C LYS A 111 -30.84 -4.21 -3.00
N VAL A 112 -30.11 -3.24 -2.45
CA VAL A 112 -30.25 -2.75 -1.08
C VAL A 112 -30.24 -1.23 -1.09
N GLY A 113 -31.20 -0.60 -0.42
CA GLY A 113 -31.33 0.85 -0.32
C GLY A 113 -32.30 1.46 -1.35
N GLU A 114 -32.40 2.78 -1.33
CA GLU A 114 -33.19 3.52 -2.32
C GLU A 114 -32.42 3.62 -3.65
N PRO A 115 -33.11 3.44 -4.79
CA PRO A 115 -32.46 3.59 -6.08
C PRO A 115 -32.03 5.06 -6.30
N PRO A 116 -30.87 5.31 -6.87
CA PRO A 116 -30.41 6.64 -7.22
C PRO A 116 -31.39 7.34 -8.17
N ARG A 117 -31.52 8.64 -8.03
CA ARG A 117 -32.32 9.49 -8.90
C ARG A 117 -31.54 9.80 -10.17
N VAL A 118 -32.25 9.75 -11.27
CA VAL A 118 -31.72 10.06 -12.58
C VAL A 118 -32.53 11.20 -13.17
N TYR A 119 -31.86 12.27 -13.59
CA TYR A 119 -32.53 13.39 -14.21
C TYR A 119 -31.62 14.08 -15.24
N PRO A 120 -32.21 14.63 -16.32
CA PRO A 120 -31.46 15.40 -17.27
C PRO A 120 -31.18 16.82 -16.72
N LEU A 121 -29.97 17.28 -16.86
CA LEU A 121 -29.58 18.65 -16.57
C LEU A 121 -28.95 19.27 -17.83
N ARG A 122 -29.72 20.12 -18.53
CA ARG A 122 -29.37 20.64 -19.85
C ARG A 122 -29.16 19.52 -20.86
N ASP A 123 -27.92 19.35 -21.33
CA ASP A 123 -27.51 18.31 -22.30
C ASP A 123 -26.82 17.10 -21.64
N ARG A 124 -26.84 17.03 -20.31
CA ARG A 124 -26.17 15.99 -19.53
C ARG A 124 -27.12 15.23 -18.65
N LEU A 125 -26.77 13.98 -18.44
CA LEU A 125 -27.44 13.12 -17.48
C LEU A 125 -26.77 13.27 -16.10
N VAL A 126 -27.55 13.42 -15.05
CA VAL A 126 -27.10 13.42 -13.66
C VAL A 126 -27.65 12.19 -12.96
N VAL A 127 -26.78 11.46 -12.29
CA VAL A 127 -27.14 10.33 -11.41
C VAL A 127 -26.74 10.69 -10.01
N GLU A 128 -27.72 10.83 -9.12
CA GLU A 128 -27.53 11.29 -7.73
C GLU A 128 -28.17 10.33 -6.75
N GLY A 129 -27.49 10.02 -5.67
CA GLY A 129 -28.03 9.19 -4.60
C GLY A 129 -26.95 8.48 -3.81
N THR A 130 -27.39 7.69 -2.83
CA THR A 130 -26.52 6.92 -1.97
C THR A 130 -26.71 5.44 -2.24
N VAL A 131 -25.61 4.73 -2.51
CA VAL A 131 -25.61 3.28 -2.74
C VAL A 131 -24.93 2.55 -1.58
N ALA A 132 -25.24 1.27 -1.41
CA ALA A 132 -24.77 0.51 -0.26
C ALA A 132 -23.26 0.20 -0.30
N ASP A 133 -22.70 0.02 -1.50
CA ASP A 133 -21.30 -0.42 -1.68
C ASP A 133 -20.70 0.10 -3.00
N MET A 134 -19.38 0.02 -3.11
CA MET A 134 -18.63 0.51 -4.27
C MET A 134 -18.91 -0.29 -5.55
N ASP A 135 -19.20 -1.59 -5.44
CA ASP A 135 -19.54 -2.44 -6.58
C ASP A 135 -20.88 -2.02 -7.21
N THR A 136 -21.88 -1.68 -6.37
CA THR A 136 -23.14 -1.12 -6.82
C THR A 136 -22.95 0.25 -7.49
N LEU A 137 -22.07 1.12 -6.91
CA LEU A 137 -21.73 2.40 -7.53
C LEU A 137 -21.13 2.22 -8.93
N GLU A 138 -20.17 1.31 -9.09
CA GLU A 138 -19.53 1.05 -10.37
C GLU A 138 -20.52 0.48 -11.39
N ARG A 139 -21.41 -0.41 -10.98
CA ARG A 139 -22.49 -0.96 -11.86
C ARG A 139 -23.45 0.12 -12.31
N VAL A 140 -23.93 0.97 -11.41
CA VAL A 140 -24.82 2.09 -11.77
C VAL A 140 -24.11 3.07 -12.70
N ALA A 141 -22.86 3.40 -12.42
CA ALA A 141 -22.05 4.27 -13.28
C ALA A 141 -21.82 3.65 -14.68
N ALA A 142 -21.62 2.33 -14.77
CA ALA A 142 -21.48 1.64 -16.04
C ALA A 142 -22.79 1.68 -16.85
N ILE A 143 -23.94 1.48 -16.21
CA ILE A 143 -25.25 1.65 -16.85
C ILE A 143 -25.40 3.08 -17.37
N ALA A 144 -25.12 4.08 -16.53
CA ALA A 144 -25.25 5.49 -16.90
C ALA A 144 -24.38 5.87 -18.11
N ARG A 145 -23.16 5.34 -18.22
CA ARG A 145 -22.24 5.59 -19.35
C ARG A 145 -22.78 5.09 -20.69
N VAL A 146 -23.65 4.06 -20.70
CA VAL A 146 -24.28 3.56 -21.93
C VAL A 146 -25.25 4.59 -22.51
N TYR A 147 -25.93 5.36 -21.65
CA TYR A 147 -26.91 6.37 -22.06
C TYR A 147 -26.28 7.74 -22.30
N ASP A 148 -25.29 8.13 -21.49
CA ASP A 148 -24.50 9.33 -21.68
C ASP A 148 -23.03 9.08 -21.24
N ALA A 149 -22.11 9.09 -22.20
CA ALA A 149 -20.68 8.87 -21.94
C ALA A 149 -20.06 9.94 -21.01
N LYS A 150 -20.69 11.12 -20.91
CA LYS A 150 -20.23 12.26 -20.10
C LYS A 150 -21.18 12.62 -18.96
N PHE A 151 -21.93 11.64 -18.46
CA PHE A 151 -22.87 11.86 -17.36
C PHE A 151 -22.16 12.42 -16.12
N VAL A 152 -22.89 13.14 -15.29
CA VAL A 152 -22.41 13.68 -14.02
C VAL A 152 -22.72 12.66 -12.93
N ASN A 153 -21.68 12.13 -12.31
CA ASN A 153 -21.79 11.15 -11.22
C ASN A 153 -21.77 11.86 -9.86
N LEU A 154 -22.92 11.88 -9.17
CA LEU A 154 -23.10 12.37 -7.80
C LEU A 154 -23.51 11.23 -6.85
N LEU A 155 -23.11 10.00 -7.17
CA LEU A 155 -23.35 8.86 -6.30
C LEU A 155 -22.35 8.89 -5.14
N SER A 156 -22.86 8.63 -3.93
CA SER A 156 -22.06 8.41 -2.73
C SER A 156 -22.31 7.00 -2.18
N VAL A 157 -21.30 6.41 -1.57
CA VAL A 157 -21.45 5.13 -0.87
C VAL A 157 -21.96 5.40 0.53
N SER A 158 -22.96 4.62 0.97
CA SER A 158 -23.56 4.75 2.31
C SER A 158 -22.57 4.30 3.39
N GLY A 159 -22.27 5.20 4.32
CA GLY A 159 -21.41 4.95 5.48
C GLY A 159 -19.93 5.16 5.20
N ASP A 160 -19.25 5.72 6.21
CA ASP A 160 -17.79 5.83 6.26
C ASP A 160 -17.20 4.45 6.60
N HIS A 161 -17.08 3.58 5.60
CA HIS A 161 -16.43 2.28 5.81
C HIS A 161 -14.94 2.50 6.04
N GLN A 162 -14.54 2.37 7.29
CA GLN A 162 -13.14 2.38 7.69
C GLN A 162 -12.62 0.94 7.75
N VAL A 163 -11.47 0.73 7.17
CA VAL A 163 -10.78 -0.55 7.14
C VAL A 163 -9.49 -0.45 7.92
N GLN A 164 -9.36 -1.25 8.95
CA GLN A 164 -8.10 -1.49 9.63
C GLN A 164 -7.37 -2.61 8.92
N LEU A 165 -6.12 -2.37 8.53
CA LEU A 165 -5.24 -3.40 8.01
C LEU A 165 -4.20 -3.75 9.06
N LYS A 166 -4.20 -4.99 9.50
CA LYS A 166 -3.16 -5.57 10.35
C LYS A 166 -2.27 -6.45 9.49
N VAL A 167 -0.99 -6.14 9.46
CA VAL A 167 0.03 -6.96 8.80
C VAL A 167 0.89 -7.61 9.86
N VAL A 168 1.22 -8.89 9.69
CA VAL A 168 2.16 -9.62 10.53
C VAL A 168 3.30 -10.09 9.63
N PHE A 169 4.47 -9.52 9.85
CA PHE A 169 5.71 -9.90 9.20
C PHE A 169 6.52 -10.75 10.18
N ALA A 170 6.70 -12.03 9.87
CA ALA A 170 7.43 -12.97 10.71
C ALA A 170 8.57 -13.61 9.92
N GLU A 171 9.78 -13.47 10.42
CA GLU A 171 10.98 -14.08 9.87
C GLU A 171 11.69 -14.86 10.95
N LEU A 172 12.11 -16.07 10.60
CA LEU A 172 12.91 -16.95 11.42
C LEU A 172 14.17 -17.34 10.66
N SER A 173 15.33 -17.00 11.18
CA SER A 173 16.63 -17.39 10.61
C SER A 173 17.37 -18.30 11.59
N ARG A 174 17.79 -19.45 11.08
CA ARG A 174 18.59 -20.44 11.84
C ARG A 174 19.92 -20.63 11.14
N THR A 175 21.00 -20.63 11.91
CA THR A 175 22.34 -20.95 11.40
C THR A 175 22.93 -22.02 12.28
N GLY A 176 23.32 -23.14 11.69
CA GLY A 176 24.09 -24.21 12.33
C GLY A 176 25.46 -24.30 11.70
N LEU A 177 26.51 -24.15 12.49
CA LEU A 177 27.89 -24.28 12.08
C LEU A 177 28.54 -25.42 12.86
N ARG A 178 29.13 -26.36 12.13
CA ARG A 178 29.96 -27.44 12.70
C ARG A 178 31.32 -27.41 12.02
N GLU A 179 32.35 -27.36 12.85
CA GLU A 179 33.74 -27.27 12.38
C GLU A 179 34.60 -28.25 13.17
N LEU A 180 35.42 -29.03 12.45
CA LEU A 180 36.43 -29.89 13.04
C LEU A 180 37.73 -29.76 12.24
N GLY A 181 38.79 -29.38 12.90
CA GLY A 181 40.11 -29.27 12.30
C GLY A 181 41.21 -29.55 13.30
N VAL A 182 42.27 -30.13 12.83
CA VAL A 182 43.51 -30.37 13.62
C VAL A 182 44.70 -29.77 12.90
N ASN A 183 45.43 -28.94 13.62
CA ASN A 183 46.69 -28.38 13.13
C ASN A 183 47.81 -28.90 14.04
N VAL A 184 48.81 -29.53 13.48
CA VAL A 184 49.99 -30.02 14.19
C VAL A 184 51.21 -29.28 13.74
N MET A 185 51.92 -28.69 14.67
CA MET A 185 53.17 -27.99 14.41
C MET A 185 54.28 -28.64 15.24
N GLY A 186 55.40 -28.85 14.64
CA GLY A 186 56.56 -29.42 15.30
C GLY A 186 57.85 -28.75 14.85
N GLY A 187 58.78 -28.60 15.77
CA GLY A 187 60.10 -28.05 15.49
C GLY A 187 61.13 -28.57 16.48
N GLY A 188 62.39 -28.77 16.00
CA GLY A 188 63.50 -29.16 16.81
C GLY A 188 64.81 -28.71 16.17
N GLY A 189 65.67 -28.04 16.91
CA GLY A 189 66.95 -27.54 16.41
C GLY A 189 66.80 -26.53 15.26
N THR A 190 67.23 -26.92 14.06
CA THR A 190 67.22 -26.07 12.85
C THR A 190 66.05 -26.32 11.91
N LEU A 191 65.16 -27.25 12.19
CA LEU A 191 64.03 -27.62 11.35
C LEU A 191 62.72 -27.25 12.00
N LEU A 192 61.99 -26.32 11.36
CA LEU A 192 60.61 -26.00 11.65
C LEU A 192 59.75 -26.59 10.56
N GLY A 193 58.85 -27.51 10.94
CA GLY A 193 57.86 -28.12 10.05
C GLY A 193 56.50 -28.23 10.73
N GLY A 194 55.44 -28.05 9.99
CA GLY A 194 54.11 -28.20 10.52
C GLY A 194 53.11 -28.61 9.43
N LEU A 195 52.15 -29.43 9.79
CA LEU A 195 50.97 -29.64 9.01
C LEU A 195 49.96 -28.53 9.33
N GLN A 196 49.94 -27.51 8.49
CA GLN A 196 49.04 -26.39 8.60
C GLN A 196 47.77 -26.71 7.79
N GLY A 197 46.64 -26.78 8.46
CA GLY A 197 45.37 -26.89 7.78
C GLY A 197 45.05 -25.61 6.98
N PRO A 198 44.25 -25.69 5.94
CA PRO A 198 44.05 -24.59 4.99
C PRO A 198 43.39 -23.33 5.50
N GLN A 199 43.03 -23.26 6.79
CA GLN A 199 42.30 -22.13 7.38
C GLN A 199 43.06 -21.35 8.46
N SER A 200 44.33 -21.63 8.69
CA SER A 200 45.05 -21.05 9.84
C SER A 200 45.81 -19.75 9.57
N THR A 201 45.52 -19.06 8.48
CA THR A 201 46.30 -17.88 8.06
C THR A 201 46.11 -16.62 8.90
N SER A 202 45.09 -16.57 9.77
CA SER A 202 44.82 -15.38 10.57
C SER A 202 45.14 -15.52 12.07
N ALA A 203 45.40 -16.72 12.54
CA ALA A 203 45.54 -16.98 13.98
C ALA A 203 46.99 -17.16 14.46
N TYR A 204 47.94 -17.24 13.57
CA TYR A 204 49.35 -17.41 13.97
C TYR A 204 50.14 -16.16 13.67
N ASP A 205 50.29 -15.32 14.69
CA ASP A 205 51.35 -14.32 14.68
C ASP A 205 52.70 -15.05 14.60
N SER A 206 53.42 -14.84 13.49
CA SER A 206 54.77 -15.39 13.24
C SER A 206 55.78 -15.03 14.37
N ARG A 207 55.42 -14.13 15.27
CA ARG A 207 56.16 -13.76 16.47
C ARG A 207 56.24 -14.85 17.53
N LEU A 208 55.33 -15.85 17.50
CA LEU A 208 55.42 -17.00 18.42
C LEU A 208 56.61 -17.93 18.12
N TRP A 209 57.28 -17.74 16.96
CA TRP A 209 58.35 -18.57 16.48
C TRP A 209 59.65 -17.79 16.19
N GLN A 210 59.75 -16.58 16.77
CA GLN A 210 61.06 -15.89 16.70
C GLN A 210 62.09 -16.69 17.54
N GLN A 211 63.26 -16.76 17.00
CA GLN A 211 64.40 -17.67 17.31
C GLN A 211 64.86 -17.70 18.76
N ASP A 212 64.37 -16.81 19.61
CA ASP A 212 64.72 -16.72 21.04
C ASP A 212 63.57 -17.06 22.00
N ALA A 213 62.40 -17.41 21.50
CA ALA A 213 61.27 -17.82 22.32
C ALA A 213 61.10 -19.35 22.25
N VAL A 214 61.78 -20.04 23.15
CA VAL A 214 61.35 -21.38 23.58
C VAL A 214 59.91 -21.19 24.08
N PRO A 215 58.91 -21.95 23.50
CA PRO A 215 57.55 -21.84 24.01
C PRO A 215 57.57 -22.14 25.50
N ASN A 216 57.38 -21.12 26.32
CA ASN A 216 57.35 -21.31 27.77
C ASN A 216 55.98 -21.91 28.10
N ILE A 217 55.90 -23.23 28.08
CA ILE A 217 54.72 -24.00 28.41
C ILE A 217 54.27 -23.77 29.85
N ASN A 218 55.16 -23.28 30.71
CA ASN A 218 54.85 -22.88 32.09
C ASN A 218 54.22 -21.48 32.19
N GLY A 219 54.26 -20.69 31.16
CA GLY A 219 53.69 -19.31 31.11
C GLY A 219 52.31 -19.24 30.47
N GLY A 220 51.49 -20.26 30.61
CA GLY A 220 50.09 -20.24 30.11
C GLY A 220 49.98 -19.60 28.73
N LEU A 221 49.41 -20.25 27.76
CA LEU A 221 49.06 -19.69 26.46
C LEU A 221 48.24 -18.40 26.66
N SER A 222 48.91 -17.27 26.74
CA SER A 222 48.31 -16.00 27.16
C SER A 222 47.55 -15.28 26.06
N GLN A 223 47.43 -15.88 24.89
CA GLN A 223 46.57 -15.37 23.81
C GLN A 223 45.97 -16.52 23.02
N ALA A 224 44.86 -17.03 23.54
CA ALA A 224 43.89 -17.68 22.67
C ALA A 224 43.37 -16.63 21.66
N PRO A 225 43.34 -16.92 20.37
CA PRO A 225 42.69 -16.03 19.39
C PRO A 225 41.25 -15.79 19.83
N SER A 226 40.87 -14.54 19.85
CA SER A 226 39.55 -14.10 20.26
C SER A 226 38.48 -14.72 19.36
N GLY A 227 37.64 -15.58 19.90
CA GLY A 227 36.35 -15.84 19.33
C GLY A 227 35.92 -17.27 19.12
N GLU A 228 36.75 -18.30 19.12
CA GLU A 228 36.33 -19.64 18.82
C GLU A 228 36.92 -20.68 19.77
N ALA A 229 36.10 -21.64 20.21
CA ALA A 229 36.53 -22.67 21.15
C ALA A 229 37.54 -23.63 20.51
N PHE A 230 38.76 -23.62 20.98
CA PHE A 230 39.74 -24.65 20.60
C PHE A 230 40.61 -25.04 21.77
N ASN A 231 41.07 -26.27 21.70
CA ASN A 231 41.98 -26.81 22.68
C ASN A 231 43.40 -26.91 22.08
N VAL A 232 44.36 -26.42 22.77
CA VAL A 232 45.79 -26.59 22.39
C VAL A 232 46.40 -27.68 23.25
N ILE A 233 46.96 -28.68 22.60
CA ILE A 233 47.70 -29.73 23.24
C ILE A 233 49.15 -29.60 22.82
N GLY A 234 50.05 -29.33 23.76
CA GLY A 234 51.47 -29.25 23.51
C GLY A 234 52.24 -30.39 24.22
N MET A 235 53.23 -30.95 23.56
CA MET A 235 54.13 -31.88 24.13
C MET A 235 55.58 -31.45 23.83
N VAL A 236 56.40 -31.35 24.86
CA VAL A 236 57.81 -31.01 24.71
C VAL A 236 58.62 -32.21 25.18
N THR A 237 59.44 -32.80 24.26
CA THR A 237 60.37 -33.88 24.59
C THR A 237 61.75 -33.52 24.10
N GLY A 238 62.63 -33.06 25.01
CA GLY A 238 64.02 -32.80 24.76
C GLY A 238 64.35 -31.97 23.50
N ALA A 239 64.70 -32.61 22.39
CA ALA A 239 65.10 -31.95 21.18
C ALA A 239 63.93 -31.64 20.20
N VAL A 240 62.69 -32.07 20.48
CA VAL A 240 61.57 -31.88 19.60
C VAL A 240 60.37 -31.33 20.34
N ASN A 241 59.87 -30.19 19.90
CA ASN A 241 58.65 -29.58 20.41
C ASN A 241 57.50 -29.85 19.40
N ILE A 242 56.44 -30.44 19.87
CA ILE A 242 55.21 -30.68 19.08
C ILE A 242 54.07 -29.95 19.76
N ALA A 243 53.40 -29.09 19.01
CA ALA A 243 52.19 -28.44 19.43
C ALA A 243 51.05 -28.79 18.47
N GLY A 244 49.93 -29.24 19.02
CA GLY A 244 48.72 -29.54 18.25
C GLY A 244 47.60 -28.60 18.65
N VAL A 245 46.91 -28.04 17.68
CA VAL A 245 45.71 -27.23 17.87
C VAL A 245 44.55 -28.01 17.32
N LEU A 246 43.61 -28.35 18.18
CA LEU A 246 42.35 -28.98 17.80
C LEU A 246 41.25 -27.93 17.84
N SER A 247 40.66 -27.66 16.66
CA SER A 247 39.53 -26.78 16.53
C SER A 247 38.26 -27.63 16.47
N VAL A 248 37.42 -27.54 17.48
CA VAL A 248 36.10 -28.17 17.51
C VAL A 248 35.08 -27.09 17.85
N LEU A 249 34.23 -26.78 16.92
CA LEU A 249 33.17 -25.78 17.09
C LEU A 249 31.83 -26.35 16.66
N GLU A 250 30.86 -26.29 17.53
CA GLU A 250 29.45 -26.46 17.18
C GLU A 250 28.68 -25.24 17.68
N GLN A 251 28.14 -24.47 16.74
CA GLN A 251 27.45 -23.21 17.02
C GLN A 251 26.06 -23.24 16.38
N TYR A 252 25.05 -22.88 17.16
CA TYR A 252 23.71 -22.66 16.68
C TYR A 252 23.30 -21.22 16.96
N SER A 253 22.81 -20.55 15.95
CA SER A 253 22.25 -19.20 16.07
C SER A 253 20.81 -19.22 15.60
N LEU A 254 19.95 -18.56 16.38
CA LEU A 254 18.52 -18.40 16.07
C LEU A 254 18.17 -16.92 16.17
N ALA A 255 17.70 -16.35 15.09
CA ALA A 255 17.19 -15.00 15.05
C ALA A 255 15.72 -15.00 14.65
N LYS A 256 14.88 -14.25 15.38
CA LYS A 256 13.46 -14.08 15.08
C LYS A 256 13.14 -12.61 14.95
N THR A 257 12.58 -12.23 13.82
CA THR A 257 12.05 -10.88 13.59
C THR A 257 10.53 -10.95 13.50
N LEU A 258 9.85 -10.09 14.26
CA LEU A 258 8.40 -9.96 14.24
C LEU A 258 8.03 -8.49 14.20
N ALA A 259 7.34 -8.07 13.14
CA ALA A 259 6.79 -6.73 13.01
C ALA A 259 5.28 -6.82 12.74
N GLN A 260 4.49 -6.00 13.42
CA GLN A 260 3.04 -6.03 13.33
C GLN A 260 2.47 -4.60 13.15
N PRO A 261 2.70 -3.96 11.98
CA PRO A 261 2.09 -2.67 11.73
C PRO A 261 0.58 -2.80 11.56
N THR A 262 -0.13 -1.81 12.09
CA THR A 262 -1.58 -1.68 11.97
C THR A 262 -1.90 -0.25 11.57
N LEU A 263 -2.75 -0.10 10.55
CA LEU A 263 -3.12 1.21 10.03
C LEU A 263 -4.58 1.19 9.59
N VAL A 264 -5.25 2.34 9.63
CA VAL A 264 -6.65 2.50 9.24
C VAL A 264 -6.77 3.46 8.09
N ALA A 265 -7.64 3.14 7.14
CA ALA A 265 -7.97 3.98 6.01
C ALA A 265 -9.47 3.97 5.72
N LEU A 266 -9.98 5.02 5.11
CA LEU A 266 -11.30 5.02 4.50
C LEU A 266 -11.31 4.16 3.23
N SER A 267 -12.42 3.54 2.92
CA SER A 267 -12.61 2.81 1.66
C SER A 267 -12.31 3.70 0.46
N GLY A 268 -11.44 3.24 -0.44
CA GLY A 268 -10.98 3.97 -1.63
C GLY A 268 -9.86 4.98 -1.38
N GLN A 269 -9.43 5.21 -0.13
CA GLN A 269 -8.36 6.16 0.20
C GLN A 269 -7.05 5.45 0.53
N GLN A 270 -5.95 6.06 0.12
CA GLN A 270 -4.62 5.57 0.48
C GLN A 270 -4.24 6.01 1.89
N ALA A 271 -3.73 5.08 2.67
CA ALA A 271 -3.05 5.38 3.93
C ALA A 271 -1.62 4.85 3.89
N GLU A 272 -0.73 5.57 4.55
CA GLU A 272 0.69 5.26 4.63
C GLU A 272 1.21 5.51 6.05
N THR A 273 2.09 4.63 6.52
CA THR A 273 2.85 4.81 7.77
C THR A 273 4.27 4.30 7.60
N LEU A 274 5.21 5.01 8.20
CA LEU A 274 6.60 4.61 8.35
C LEU A 274 6.95 4.68 9.84
N ILE A 275 7.39 3.54 10.38
CA ILE A 275 7.85 3.42 11.77
C ILE A 275 9.31 3.00 11.72
N GLY A 276 10.22 3.94 11.89
CA GLY A 276 11.65 3.72 11.73
C GLY A 276 12.47 4.98 11.95
N GLY A 277 13.53 5.12 11.18
CA GLY A 277 14.43 6.26 11.20
C GLY A 277 15.02 6.55 9.82
N GLU A 278 16.03 7.39 9.79
CA GLU A 278 16.75 7.75 8.58
C GLU A 278 18.25 7.52 8.76
N VAL A 279 18.91 6.98 7.74
CA VAL A 279 20.36 6.81 7.69
C VAL A 279 20.95 7.88 6.77
N PRO A 280 21.93 8.69 7.25
CA PRO A 280 22.63 9.63 6.41
C PRO A 280 23.61 8.91 5.47
N ILE A 281 23.42 9.08 4.16
CA ILE A 281 24.31 8.54 3.13
C ILE A 281 25.08 9.70 2.49
N PRO A 282 26.41 9.77 2.64
CA PRO A 282 27.21 10.80 1.98
C PRO A 282 27.35 10.50 0.49
N ILE A 283 26.97 11.46 -0.34
CA ILE A 283 27.13 11.42 -1.78
C ILE A 283 28.27 12.35 -2.17
N ALA A 284 29.29 11.80 -2.83
CA ALA A 284 30.39 12.59 -3.36
C ALA A 284 29.92 13.36 -4.62
N GLN A 285 30.13 14.67 -4.62
CA GLN A 285 29.86 15.54 -5.76
C GLN A 285 31.16 16.02 -6.42
N VAL A 286 31.05 16.49 -7.66
CA VAL A 286 32.15 17.10 -8.41
C VAL A 286 32.70 18.31 -7.61
N GLY A 287 34.01 18.37 -7.39
CA GLY A 287 34.67 19.45 -6.65
C GLY A 287 34.87 19.16 -5.15
N ASN A 288 34.98 17.91 -4.76
CA ASN A 288 35.27 17.45 -3.38
C ASN A 288 34.25 17.92 -2.33
N ARG A 289 32.99 18.13 -2.75
CA ARG A 289 31.87 18.41 -1.87
C ARG A 289 31.13 17.13 -1.52
N ILE A 290 30.76 16.99 -0.26
CA ILE A 290 29.96 15.88 0.22
C ILE A 290 28.55 16.44 0.51
N THR A 291 27.54 15.84 -0.10
CA THR A 291 26.13 16.07 0.22
C THR A 291 25.63 14.87 1.00
N ILE A 292 24.80 15.10 1.98
CA ILE A 292 24.18 14.02 2.76
C ILE A 292 22.76 13.82 2.25
N GLU A 293 22.46 12.60 1.85
CA GLU A 293 21.11 12.13 1.55
C GLU A 293 20.64 11.24 2.69
N TYR A 294 19.44 11.51 3.19
CA TYR A 294 18.83 10.69 4.22
C TYR A 294 17.98 9.61 3.58
N LYS A 295 18.21 8.35 3.95
CA LYS A 295 17.46 7.21 3.48
C LYS A 295 16.63 6.61 4.61
N GLU A 296 15.32 6.56 4.40
CA GLU A 296 14.37 5.96 5.35
C GLU A 296 14.63 4.46 5.53
N TYR A 297 14.52 3.98 6.75
CA TYR A 297 14.49 2.56 7.10
C TYR A 297 13.46 2.30 8.19
N GLY A 298 13.05 1.04 8.36
CA GLY A 298 12.07 0.62 9.34
C GLY A 298 10.91 -0.16 8.70
N VAL A 299 9.74 -0.06 9.30
CA VAL A 299 8.53 -0.74 8.86
C VAL A 299 7.65 0.27 8.14
N LYS A 300 7.50 0.10 6.83
CA LYS A 300 6.64 0.93 5.96
C LYS A 300 5.44 0.11 5.51
N LEU A 301 4.25 0.65 5.70
CA LEU A 301 3.00 0.08 5.24
C LEU A 301 2.24 1.13 4.44
N VAL A 302 1.93 0.80 3.20
CA VAL A 302 1.06 1.59 2.33
C VAL A 302 -0.07 0.70 1.86
N PHE A 303 -1.31 1.14 1.95
CA PHE A 303 -2.42 0.37 1.44
C PHE A 303 -3.60 1.23 1.00
N VAL A 304 -4.40 0.66 0.09
CA VAL A 304 -5.66 1.22 -0.39
C VAL A 304 -6.71 0.12 -0.25
N PRO A 305 -7.63 0.21 0.69
CA PRO A 305 -8.74 -0.72 0.82
C PRO A 305 -9.92 -0.28 -0.04
N THR A 306 -10.68 -1.21 -0.58
CA THR A 306 -11.98 -0.97 -1.22
C THR A 306 -12.97 -1.98 -0.69
N VAL A 307 -13.99 -1.53 0.02
CA VAL A 307 -15.03 -2.39 0.55
C VAL A 307 -16.00 -2.73 -0.58
N LEU A 308 -16.18 -4.02 -0.83
CA LEU A 308 -17.12 -4.58 -1.80
C LEU A 308 -18.36 -5.12 -1.10
N ALA A 309 -19.30 -5.66 -1.88
CA ALA A 309 -20.47 -6.32 -1.32
C ALA A 309 -20.11 -7.50 -0.39
N ASN A 310 -20.96 -7.78 0.62
CA ASN A 310 -20.81 -8.88 1.58
C ASN A 310 -19.53 -8.83 2.44
N ASP A 311 -19.12 -7.63 2.88
CA ASP A 311 -17.93 -7.42 3.73
C ASP A 311 -16.61 -7.95 3.15
N VAL A 312 -16.55 -8.13 1.83
CA VAL A 312 -15.33 -8.43 1.13
C VAL A 312 -14.54 -7.17 0.89
N ILE A 313 -13.27 -7.19 1.22
CA ILE A 313 -12.38 -6.05 1.10
C ILE A 313 -11.32 -6.36 0.04
N ASP A 314 -11.25 -5.55 -1.00
CA ASP A 314 -10.16 -5.53 -1.98
C ASP A 314 -9.05 -4.63 -1.43
N VAL A 315 -7.89 -5.21 -1.15
CA VAL A 315 -6.75 -4.51 -0.55
C VAL A 315 -5.58 -4.52 -1.50
N ARG A 316 -5.17 -3.34 -1.93
CA ARG A 316 -3.86 -3.13 -2.57
C ARG A 316 -2.89 -2.70 -1.50
N THR A 317 -1.83 -3.47 -1.28
CA THR A 317 -0.88 -3.21 -0.20
C THR A 317 0.57 -3.29 -0.65
N TYR A 318 1.39 -2.44 -0.05
CA TYR A 318 2.84 -2.47 -0.11
C TYR A 318 3.39 -2.44 1.31
N VAL A 319 4.16 -3.46 1.64
CA VAL A 319 4.82 -3.60 2.93
C VAL A 319 6.32 -3.67 2.71
N GLU A 320 7.06 -2.90 3.47
CA GLU A 320 8.51 -2.93 3.49
C GLU A 320 8.98 -3.00 4.94
N VAL A 321 9.89 -3.93 5.20
CA VAL A 321 10.63 -4.02 6.46
C VAL A 321 12.10 -3.89 6.12
N SER A 322 12.73 -2.83 6.60
CA SER A 322 14.15 -2.56 6.37
C SER A 322 14.87 -2.30 7.67
N ASP A 323 16.11 -2.74 7.73
CA ASP A 323 16.98 -2.61 8.88
C ASP A 323 18.41 -2.26 8.47
N VAL A 324 19.14 -1.65 9.38
CA VAL A 324 20.55 -1.26 9.19
C VAL A 324 21.44 -2.45 9.48
N ASP A 325 22.26 -2.86 8.51
CA ASP A 325 23.24 -3.94 8.67
C ASP A 325 24.67 -3.42 8.60
N SER A 326 25.31 -3.38 9.76
CA SER A 326 26.72 -2.97 9.88
C SER A 326 27.70 -3.99 9.26
N ARG A 327 27.27 -5.25 9.04
CA ARG A 327 28.13 -6.29 8.44
C ARG A 327 28.37 -6.06 6.94
N THR A 328 27.46 -5.34 6.30
CA THR A 328 27.54 -4.98 4.87
C THR A 328 27.99 -3.53 4.68
N SER A 329 28.69 -2.97 5.68
CA SER A 329 29.16 -1.59 5.64
C SER A 329 30.24 -1.40 4.55
N THR A 330 30.22 -0.24 3.93
CA THR A 330 31.21 0.20 2.93
C THR A 330 31.88 1.49 3.42
N ARG A 331 33.21 1.58 3.24
CA ARG A 331 33.96 2.78 3.62
C ARG A 331 34.21 3.67 2.39
N ILE A 332 33.66 4.89 2.41
CA ILE A 332 33.86 5.89 1.37
C ILE A 332 34.49 7.13 2.00
N ALA A 333 35.60 7.60 1.47
CA ALA A 333 36.35 8.76 1.97
C ALA A 333 36.63 8.73 3.48
N GLY A 334 36.90 7.54 4.04
CA GLY A 334 37.17 7.35 5.48
C GLY A 334 35.91 7.24 6.36
N ILE A 335 34.73 7.48 5.81
CA ILE A 335 33.44 7.36 6.51
C ILE A 335 32.87 5.96 6.26
N GLU A 336 32.51 5.27 7.33
CA GLU A 336 31.85 3.97 7.25
C GLU A 336 30.34 4.17 7.06
N ILE A 337 29.79 3.61 5.96
CA ILE A 337 28.38 3.69 5.61
C ILE A 337 27.79 2.31 5.81
N PRO A 338 26.80 2.14 6.69
CA PRO A 338 26.16 0.86 6.90
C PRO A 338 25.31 0.46 5.68
N GLY A 339 25.21 -0.83 5.43
CA GLY A 339 24.26 -1.37 4.46
C GLY A 339 22.83 -1.35 4.98
N LEU A 340 21.87 -1.44 4.06
CA LEU A 340 20.45 -1.61 4.38
C LEU A 340 19.97 -2.96 3.84
N ILE A 341 19.38 -3.77 4.71
CA ILE A 341 18.65 -4.97 4.33
C ILE A 341 17.19 -4.61 4.24
N SER A 342 16.53 -4.86 3.11
CA SER A 342 15.12 -4.58 2.96
C SER A 342 14.36 -5.77 2.38
N ARG A 343 13.16 -6.00 2.91
CA ARG A 343 12.21 -7.01 2.46
C ARG A 343 10.94 -6.31 2.07
N LYS A 344 10.52 -6.49 0.81
CA LYS A 344 9.41 -5.74 0.20
C LYS A 344 8.39 -6.70 -0.39
N VAL A 345 7.13 -6.44 -0.10
CA VAL A 345 6.00 -7.17 -0.68
C VAL A 345 5.00 -6.18 -1.23
N ARG A 346 4.58 -6.37 -2.48
CA ARG A 346 3.52 -5.59 -3.11
C ARG A 346 2.52 -6.55 -3.73
N THR A 347 1.25 -6.44 -3.34
CA THR A 347 0.21 -7.34 -3.83
C THR A 347 -1.17 -6.70 -3.75
N GLN A 348 -2.11 -7.31 -4.44
CA GLN A 348 -3.54 -7.01 -4.35
C GLN A 348 -4.30 -8.30 -4.08
N LEU A 349 -5.19 -8.30 -3.11
CA LEU A 349 -5.96 -9.48 -2.71
C LEU A 349 -7.36 -9.07 -2.29
N ARG A 350 -8.29 -10.04 -2.39
CA ARG A 350 -9.66 -9.92 -1.89
C ARG A 350 -9.86 -10.86 -0.73
N ILE A 351 -10.22 -10.29 0.42
CA ILE A 351 -10.33 -11.04 1.68
C ILE A 351 -11.61 -10.56 2.39
N GLY A 352 -12.35 -11.49 2.99
CA GLY A 352 -13.47 -11.12 3.88
C GLY A 352 -12.97 -10.46 5.16
N SER A 353 -13.75 -9.51 5.69
CA SER A 353 -13.44 -8.81 6.95
C SER A 353 -13.12 -9.78 8.08
N GLY A 354 -12.05 -9.53 8.84
CA GLY A 354 -11.59 -10.34 9.95
C GLY A 354 -10.89 -11.65 9.57
N LYS A 355 -10.76 -11.97 8.27
CA LYS A 355 -10.04 -13.17 7.80
C LYS A 355 -8.58 -12.85 7.53
N THR A 356 -7.71 -13.81 7.81
CA THR A 356 -6.27 -13.70 7.59
C THR A 356 -5.85 -14.47 6.35
N PHE A 357 -4.96 -13.89 5.56
CA PHE A 357 -4.37 -14.52 4.39
C PHE A 357 -2.84 -14.36 4.41
N ALA A 358 -2.13 -15.44 4.03
CA ALA A 358 -0.68 -15.38 3.85
C ALA A 358 -0.39 -14.79 2.46
N MET A 359 0.08 -13.55 2.40
CA MET A 359 0.31 -12.86 1.14
C MET A 359 1.70 -13.07 0.56
N ALA A 360 2.66 -13.49 1.36
CA ALA A 360 4.01 -13.81 0.90
C ALA A 360 4.66 -14.83 1.83
N GLY A 361 5.57 -15.61 1.29
CA GLY A 361 6.40 -16.53 2.03
C GLY A 361 7.72 -16.78 1.30
N LEU A 362 8.76 -17.10 2.06
CA LEU A 362 10.07 -17.51 1.57
C LEU A 362 10.58 -18.62 2.48
N LEU A 363 11.08 -19.68 1.88
CA LEU A 363 11.92 -20.67 2.52
C LEU A 363 13.23 -20.70 1.73
N ASP A 364 14.31 -20.28 2.37
CA ASP A 364 15.66 -20.31 1.82
C ASP A 364 16.54 -21.19 2.67
N GLU A 365 17.03 -22.27 2.10
CA GLU A 365 17.96 -23.20 2.75
C GLU A 365 19.25 -23.23 1.97
N ARG A 366 20.34 -22.91 2.65
CA ARG A 366 21.70 -22.94 2.10
C ARG A 366 22.57 -23.85 2.94
N VAL A 367 23.13 -24.86 2.28
CA VAL A 367 24.09 -25.79 2.90
C VAL A 367 25.44 -25.62 2.20
N GLU A 368 26.45 -25.30 2.97
CA GLU A 368 27.82 -25.17 2.49
C GLU A 368 28.71 -26.14 3.29
N SER A 369 29.41 -27.01 2.55
CA SER A 369 30.32 -27.97 3.16
C SER A 369 31.68 -27.86 2.52
N THR A 370 32.69 -27.56 3.31
CA THR A 370 34.08 -27.49 2.87
C THR A 370 34.88 -28.61 3.51
N ARG A 371 35.57 -29.40 2.71
CA ARG A 371 36.51 -30.42 3.15
C ARG A 371 37.88 -30.14 2.56
N ALA A 372 38.89 -30.01 3.38
CA ALA A 372 40.29 -30.00 3.00
C ALA A 372 41.02 -31.10 3.75
N ALA A 373 41.81 -31.88 3.04
CA ALA A 373 42.45 -33.03 3.65
C ALA A 373 43.87 -33.25 3.04
N VAL A 374 44.73 -33.85 3.85
CA VAL A 374 46.00 -34.34 3.36
C VAL A 374 45.75 -35.63 2.52
N PRO A 375 46.21 -35.69 1.25
CA PRO A 375 45.97 -36.86 0.40
C PRO A 375 46.39 -38.15 1.09
N LEU A 376 45.62 -39.22 0.93
CA LEU A 376 45.82 -40.54 1.53
C LEU A 376 45.62 -40.60 3.06
N LEU A 377 46.18 -39.67 3.82
CA LEU A 377 46.09 -39.68 5.28
C LEU A 377 44.68 -39.21 5.77
N GLY A 378 44.12 -38.21 5.08
CA GLY A 378 42.78 -37.70 5.45
C GLY A 378 41.62 -38.67 5.14
N ASP A 379 41.86 -39.75 4.39
CA ASP A 379 40.87 -40.74 4.02
C ASP A 379 40.89 -42.00 4.93
N LEU A 380 41.85 -42.06 5.84
CA LEU A 380 41.92 -43.15 6.81
C LEU A 380 40.70 -43.17 7.74
N PRO A 381 40.12 -44.34 8.01
CA PRO A 381 39.05 -44.47 8.98
C PRO A 381 39.57 -44.09 10.34
N ILE A 382 38.81 -43.30 11.12
CA ILE A 382 39.10 -42.79 12.45
C ILE A 382 40.29 -41.81 12.48
N LEU A 383 41.47 -42.24 12.07
CA LEU A 383 42.71 -41.42 12.12
C LEU A 383 42.68 -40.28 11.10
N GLY A 384 41.91 -40.40 10.01
CA GLY A 384 41.80 -39.34 8.99
C GLY A 384 41.20 -38.04 9.48
N SER A 385 40.48 -38.03 10.60
CA SER A 385 39.99 -36.82 11.25
C SER A 385 41.11 -35.89 11.74
N LEU A 386 42.30 -36.42 12.03
CA LEU A 386 43.52 -35.66 12.43
C LEU A 386 44.21 -35.00 11.22
N PHE A 387 43.91 -35.44 9.99
CA PHE A 387 44.56 -34.99 8.75
C PHE A 387 43.58 -34.31 7.80
N ARG A 388 42.39 -33.93 8.29
CA ARG A 388 41.39 -33.22 7.52
C ARG A 388 40.74 -32.11 8.33
N TYR A 389 40.35 -31.06 7.61
CA TYR A 389 39.50 -30.00 8.09
C TYR A 389 38.13 -30.16 7.42
N VAL A 390 37.07 -30.10 8.21
CA VAL A 390 35.69 -30.15 7.74
C VAL A 390 34.94 -29.01 8.36
N LYS A 391 34.31 -28.18 7.51
CA LYS A 391 33.37 -27.15 7.91
C LYS A 391 32.03 -27.44 7.25
N HIS A 392 30.98 -27.50 8.05
CA HIS A 392 29.62 -27.67 7.58
C HIS A 392 28.77 -26.55 8.16
N GLU A 393 28.22 -25.72 7.26
CA GLU A 393 27.38 -24.60 7.60
C GLU A 393 26.01 -24.77 6.93
N ARG A 394 24.94 -24.70 7.73
CA ARG A 394 23.56 -24.71 7.27
C ARG A 394 22.89 -23.43 7.70
N LYS A 395 22.39 -22.68 6.74
CA LYS A 395 21.58 -21.48 6.94
C LYS A 395 20.18 -21.76 6.42
N GLU A 396 19.19 -21.48 7.24
CA GLU A 396 17.77 -21.63 6.91
C GLU A 396 17.04 -20.35 7.29
N THR A 397 16.33 -19.77 6.33
CA THR A 397 15.53 -18.56 6.56
C THR A 397 14.11 -18.83 6.11
N GLU A 398 13.19 -18.72 7.04
CA GLU A 398 11.74 -18.79 6.79
C GLU A 398 11.14 -17.41 6.96
N LEU A 399 10.39 -16.94 5.97
CA LEU A 399 9.66 -15.69 6.00
C LEU A 399 8.21 -15.94 5.67
N VAL A 400 7.29 -15.38 6.46
CA VAL A 400 5.86 -15.37 6.17
C VAL A 400 5.30 -13.99 6.46
N VAL A 401 4.44 -13.50 5.56
CA VAL A 401 3.73 -12.24 5.73
C VAL A 401 2.23 -12.49 5.67
N PHE A 402 1.56 -12.24 6.78
CA PHE A 402 0.10 -12.35 6.90
C PHE A 402 -0.55 -10.98 6.84
N VAL A 403 -1.76 -10.94 6.29
CA VAL A 403 -2.59 -9.74 6.23
C VAL A 403 -4.00 -10.06 6.70
N THR A 404 -4.56 -9.15 7.51
CA THR A 404 -5.92 -9.26 8.06
C THR A 404 -6.59 -7.88 7.94
N PRO A 405 -7.46 -7.68 6.96
CA PRO A 405 -8.30 -6.50 6.89
C PRO A 405 -9.54 -6.67 7.79
N GLU A 406 -9.95 -5.61 8.45
CA GLU A 406 -11.11 -5.61 9.33
C GLU A 406 -11.89 -4.29 9.19
N LEU A 407 -13.22 -4.38 9.07
CA LEU A 407 -14.09 -3.21 9.12
C LEU A 407 -14.17 -2.71 10.56
N VAL A 408 -13.92 -1.42 10.76
CA VAL A 408 -13.87 -0.81 12.09
C VAL A 408 -14.70 0.45 12.16
N ARG A 409 -15.13 0.79 13.38
CA ARG A 409 -15.88 2.01 13.69
C ARG A 409 -15.10 2.84 14.71
N PRO A 410 -15.22 4.17 14.68
CA PRO A 410 -14.69 5.03 15.73
C PRO A 410 -15.25 4.62 17.10
N MET A 411 -14.41 4.67 18.12
CA MET A 411 -14.80 4.40 19.50
C MET A 411 -15.39 5.65 20.17
N SER A 412 -16.36 5.43 21.06
CA SER A 412 -16.85 6.47 21.93
C SER A 412 -15.80 6.82 23.01
N PRO A 413 -15.79 8.04 23.57
CA PRO A 413 -14.76 8.47 24.53
C PRO A 413 -14.57 7.54 25.74
N GLY A 414 -15.63 6.82 26.18
CA GLY A 414 -15.56 5.86 27.29
C GLY A 414 -15.03 4.46 26.90
N GLU A 415 -14.85 4.19 25.63
CA GLU A 415 -14.39 2.89 25.09
C GLU A 415 -12.90 2.92 24.73
N VAL A 416 -12.26 4.09 24.75
CA VAL A 416 -10.85 4.26 24.39
C VAL A 416 -9.98 3.61 25.46
N PRO A 417 -9.13 2.60 25.09
CA PRO A 417 -8.20 1.99 26.03
C PRO A 417 -7.15 3.01 26.50
N ALA A 418 -6.63 2.82 27.70
CA ALA A 418 -5.55 3.64 28.20
C ALA A 418 -4.33 3.55 27.26
N ALA A 419 -3.70 4.70 26.98
CA ALA A 419 -2.52 4.74 26.15
C ALA A 419 -1.36 3.95 26.80
N PRO A 420 -0.49 3.28 25.99
CA PRO A 420 0.69 2.62 26.52
C PRO A 420 1.52 3.58 27.36
N GLY A 421 1.95 3.13 28.54
CA GLY A 421 2.75 3.94 29.47
C GLY A 421 1.96 4.78 30.48
N THR A 422 0.67 5.01 30.29
CA THR A 422 -0.15 5.76 31.25
C THR A 422 -0.44 4.97 32.53
N THR A 423 -0.36 3.64 32.46
CA THR A 423 -0.57 2.72 33.60
C THR A 423 0.74 2.24 34.24
N MET A 424 1.88 2.64 33.72
CA MET A 424 3.18 2.35 34.34
C MET A 424 3.44 3.33 35.50
N GLY A 425 2.78 3.08 36.62
CA GLY A 425 2.89 3.91 37.82
C GLY A 425 4.04 3.53 38.76
N TYR A 426 4.85 2.53 38.41
CA TYR A 426 5.96 2.13 39.28
C TYR A 426 7.18 3.04 39.08
N ASN A 427 7.49 3.80 40.12
CA ASN A 427 8.69 4.59 40.19
C ASN A 427 9.54 4.01 41.35
N PRO A 428 10.55 3.18 41.05
CA PRO A 428 11.35 2.56 42.09
C PRO A 428 12.06 3.62 42.94
N ASN A 429 12.13 3.39 44.23
CA ASN A 429 12.95 4.23 45.09
C ASN A 429 14.44 3.92 44.87
N ASP A 430 15.34 4.79 45.35
CA ASP A 430 16.80 4.64 45.14
C ASP A 430 17.36 3.30 45.67
N PHE A 431 16.78 2.76 46.72
CA PHE A 431 17.19 1.48 47.26
C PHE A 431 16.78 0.31 46.37
N GLU A 432 15.55 0.32 45.86
CA GLU A 432 15.04 -0.69 44.93
C GLU A 432 15.81 -0.64 43.60
N LEU A 433 16.09 0.57 43.09
CA LEU A 433 16.81 0.77 41.86
C LEU A 433 18.30 0.35 41.97
N PHE A 434 19.03 0.87 42.98
CA PHE A 434 20.48 0.71 43.04
C PHE A 434 20.94 -0.51 43.84
N MET A 435 20.16 -0.93 44.84
CA MET A 435 20.57 -2.06 45.72
C MET A 435 19.94 -3.37 45.28
N MET A 436 18.69 -3.34 44.77
CA MET A 436 17.97 -4.54 44.30
C MET A 436 17.95 -4.70 42.79
N GLY A 437 18.35 -3.68 42.02
CA GLY A 437 18.31 -3.71 40.54
C GLY A 437 16.89 -3.84 39.96
N GLN A 438 15.87 -3.45 40.73
CA GLN A 438 14.48 -3.58 40.32
C GLN A 438 14.05 -2.37 39.46
N LEU A 439 13.83 -2.61 38.18
CA LEU A 439 13.31 -1.61 37.24
C LEU A 439 11.77 -1.66 37.11
N GLN A 440 11.16 -2.72 37.64
CA GLN A 440 9.72 -2.95 37.59
C GLN A 440 9.24 -3.60 38.90
N GLU A 441 7.97 -3.41 39.22
CA GLU A 441 7.36 -4.10 40.35
C GLU A 441 7.45 -5.62 40.21
N SER A 442 7.99 -6.32 41.21
CA SER A 442 8.13 -7.77 41.20
C SER A 442 6.73 -8.42 41.13
N GLY A 443 6.43 -9.02 39.98
CA GLY A 443 5.10 -9.62 39.71
C GLY A 443 4.17 -8.82 38.81
N SER A 444 4.53 -7.61 38.43
CA SER A 444 3.83 -6.88 37.38
C SER A 444 4.03 -7.61 36.05
N LYS A 445 3.02 -8.36 35.62
CA LYS A 445 2.92 -8.77 34.21
C LYS A 445 2.81 -7.50 33.41
N VAL A 446 3.86 -7.12 32.73
CA VAL A 446 3.76 -6.12 31.64
C VAL A 446 2.63 -6.62 30.76
N ALA A 447 1.50 -5.95 30.81
CA ALA A 447 0.39 -6.25 29.93
C ALA A 447 0.96 -6.03 28.50
N SER A 448 1.30 -7.13 27.83
CA SER A 448 1.65 -7.05 26.42
C SER A 448 0.53 -6.29 25.75
N PRO A 449 0.81 -5.25 24.98
CA PRO A 449 -0.20 -4.52 24.26
C PRO A 449 -0.76 -5.37 23.11
N THR A 450 -1.48 -6.43 23.48
CA THR A 450 -2.17 -7.34 22.55
C THR A 450 -3.60 -6.89 22.26
N GLY A 451 -3.98 -5.68 22.71
CA GLY A 451 -5.26 -5.10 22.38
C GLY A 451 -5.25 -4.43 21.00
N SER A 452 -6.35 -4.54 20.27
CA SER A 452 -6.62 -3.69 19.11
C SER A 452 -6.69 -2.25 19.59
N TYR A 453 -5.59 -1.51 19.46
CA TYR A 453 -5.54 -0.11 19.84
C TYR A 453 -6.49 0.69 18.96
N GLY A 454 -7.53 1.23 19.57
CA GLY A 454 -8.31 2.30 19.03
C GLY A 454 -9.57 1.93 18.25
N MET A 455 -9.95 0.63 18.10
CA MET A 455 -11.14 0.31 17.29
C MET A 455 -11.85 -0.95 17.74
N LYS A 456 -13.17 -0.85 17.86
CA LYS A 456 -14.07 -1.99 18.09
C LYS A 456 -14.60 -2.53 16.76
N ARG A 457 -14.86 -3.83 16.74
CA ARG A 457 -15.58 -4.51 15.66
C ARG A 457 -17.02 -3.99 15.53
#